data_8e3a44f7655f8ecdf28f4bb0eef854b6
#
_entry.id   8e3a44f7655f8ecdf28f4bb0eef854b6
#
_cell.length_a   1.000
_cell.length_b   1.000
_cell.length_c   1.000
_cell.angle_alpha   90.00
_cell.angle_beta   90.00
_cell.angle_gamma   90.00
#
_symmetry.space_group_name_H-M   'P 1'
#
loop_
_entity.id
_entity.type
_entity.pdbx_description
1 polymer ?
#
loop_
_entity_poly.entity_id
_entity_poly.type
_entity_poly.pdbx_seq_one_letter_code
_entity_poly.pdbx_strand_id
1 'polypeptide(L)'
;SDAAYLRKDVKQMAELNKVSVDDLKVTGKRVLVRVDFNVPMKDGVITNDNRIQAALPTINKLTSEGAKVILCSHLGKPKNGPEEKFSLKAAAARLGELVSAKVTFVPSDVVVDDTVKAAVDKMQNGEIIVLENTRFRKEETKNIESFSKDLASIADAFVMDAFGSAHRAHCSTVGVTEFVKETAVGYLMQKEIKFLGNAVENPVRPFVAILGGAKVADKLNVISNLLEKCDTLIIGGGMAYTFLKAQ
;
A
#
# COMPACT_ATOMS: atom_id res chain seq x y z
N SER A 1 -1.91 20.57 12.57
CA SER A 1 -2.44 21.12 11.35
C SER A 1 -1.84 20.43 10.14
N ASP A 2 -2.66 20.20 9.12
CA ASP A 2 -2.47 19.28 8.01
C ASP A 2 -1.22 19.50 7.14
N ALA A 3 -0.71 20.74 7.06
CA ALA A 3 0.49 21.05 6.29
C ALA A 3 1.79 20.50 6.92
N ALA A 4 1.84 20.40 8.24
CA ALA A 4 2.96 19.77 8.93
C ALA A 4 2.90 18.25 8.82
N TYR A 5 1.69 17.72 8.78
CA TYR A 5 1.42 16.29 8.56
C TYR A 5 1.84 15.86 7.16
N LEU A 6 1.38 16.58 6.13
CA LEU A 6 1.76 16.32 4.72
C LEU A 6 3.28 16.45 4.47
N ARG A 7 3.94 17.43 5.11
CA ARG A 7 5.41 17.57 5.03
C ARG A 7 6.15 16.41 5.69
N LYS A 8 5.60 15.86 6.77
CA LYS A 8 6.15 14.70 7.46
C LYS A 8 5.98 13.45 6.61
N ASP A 9 4.82 13.30 5.96
CA ASP A 9 4.51 12.17 5.09
C ASP A 9 5.38 12.18 3.82
N VAL A 10 5.57 13.33 3.17
CA VAL A 10 6.44 13.47 1.99
C VAL A 10 7.91 13.24 2.36
N LYS A 11 8.35 13.72 3.52
CA LYS A 11 9.72 13.48 4.02
C LYS A 11 9.93 12.01 4.37
N GLN A 12 8.94 11.38 4.98
CA GLN A 12 8.98 9.95 5.30
C GLN A 12 8.92 9.07 4.04
N MET A 13 8.13 9.46 3.03
CA MET A 13 8.16 8.83 1.70
C MET A 13 9.52 9.02 1.00
N ALA A 14 10.15 10.18 1.14
CA ALA A 14 11.49 10.43 0.62
C ALA A 14 12.58 9.62 1.35
N GLU A 15 12.38 9.30 2.63
CA GLU A 15 13.28 8.42 3.39
C GLU A 15 13.08 6.93 3.02
N LEU A 16 11.83 6.49 2.77
CA LEU A 16 11.52 5.18 2.20
C LEU A 16 12.10 4.99 0.79
N ASN A 17 12.36 6.07 0.08
CA ASN A 17 12.92 6.07 -1.28
C ASN A 17 14.42 5.70 -1.34
N LYS A 18 15.09 5.56 -0.20
CA LYS A 18 16.53 5.27 -0.15
C LYS A 18 16.86 3.79 -0.23
N VAL A 19 15.93 2.89 0.11
CA VAL A 19 16.14 1.45 0.11
C VAL A 19 15.14 0.78 -0.83
N SER A 20 15.66 0.20 -1.90
CA SER A 20 14.90 -0.59 -2.85
C SER A 20 14.73 -2.02 -2.33
N VAL A 21 13.69 -2.70 -2.77
CA VAL A 21 13.55 -4.15 -2.58
C VAL A 21 14.76 -4.93 -3.13
N ASP A 22 15.48 -4.36 -4.11
CA ASP A 22 16.71 -4.96 -4.67
C ASP A 22 17.90 -4.92 -3.69
N ASP A 23 17.87 -4.00 -2.73
CA ASP A 23 18.94 -3.85 -1.74
C ASP A 23 18.80 -4.81 -0.54
N LEU A 24 17.64 -5.48 -0.43
CA LEU A 24 17.38 -6.44 0.66
C LEU A 24 17.97 -7.81 0.37
N LYS A 25 18.61 -8.37 1.36
CA LYS A 25 19.01 -9.80 1.37
C LYS A 25 17.86 -10.61 2.00
N VAL A 26 17.07 -11.27 1.18
CA VAL A 26 15.77 -11.82 1.61
C VAL A 26 15.74 -13.34 1.74
N THR A 27 16.74 -14.06 1.26
CA THR A 27 16.77 -15.53 1.29
C THR A 27 16.54 -16.07 2.70
N GLY A 28 15.49 -16.88 2.86
CA GLY A 28 15.10 -17.48 4.14
C GLY A 28 14.44 -16.52 5.12
N LYS A 29 14.35 -15.23 4.80
CA LYS A 29 13.69 -14.23 5.66
C LYS A 29 12.18 -14.19 5.45
N ARG A 30 11.47 -13.91 6.54
CA ARG A 30 10.05 -13.60 6.53
C ARG A 30 9.89 -12.12 6.11
N VAL A 31 9.37 -11.90 4.92
CA VAL A 31 9.19 -10.56 4.35
C VAL A 31 7.71 -10.23 4.31
N LEU A 32 7.30 -9.28 5.15
CA LEU A 32 5.95 -8.72 5.13
C LEU A 32 5.87 -7.68 4.02
N VAL A 33 4.96 -7.88 3.08
CA VAL A 33 4.75 -6.96 1.95
C VAL A 33 3.36 -6.34 2.05
N ARG A 34 3.31 -5.02 2.14
CA ARG A 34 2.05 -4.28 2.05
C ARG A 34 1.69 -4.07 0.59
N VAL A 35 0.73 -4.83 0.12
CA VAL A 35 0.18 -4.74 -1.24
C VAL A 35 -1.18 -4.02 -1.24
N ASP A 36 -1.67 -3.63 -2.40
CA ASP A 36 -3.01 -3.10 -2.58
C ASP A 36 -3.90 -4.13 -3.30
N PHE A 37 -4.53 -5.00 -2.52
CA PHE A 37 -5.52 -5.98 -3.00
C PHE A 37 -6.96 -5.51 -2.76
N ASN A 38 -7.16 -4.20 -2.62
CA ASN A 38 -8.49 -3.59 -2.57
C ASN A 38 -9.13 -3.59 -3.97
N VAL A 39 -9.38 -4.79 -4.49
CA VAL A 39 -9.94 -5.03 -5.81
C VAL A 39 -11.46 -4.82 -5.83
N PRO A 40 -12.05 -4.38 -6.95
CA PRO A 40 -13.51 -4.34 -7.09
C PRO A 40 -14.07 -5.76 -7.15
N MET A 41 -15.14 -5.98 -6.40
CA MET A 41 -15.82 -7.27 -6.31
C MET A 41 -17.32 -7.10 -6.54
N LYS A 42 -17.93 -8.09 -7.18
CA LYS A 42 -19.37 -8.22 -7.32
C LYS A 42 -19.78 -9.65 -6.98
N ASP A 43 -20.69 -9.82 -6.04
CA ASP A 43 -21.21 -11.12 -5.61
C ASP A 43 -20.09 -12.13 -5.23
N GLY A 44 -19.05 -11.65 -4.54
CA GLY A 44 -17.89 -12.46 -4.13
C GLY A 44 -16.87 -12.74 -5.24
N VAL A 45 -17.08 -12.21 -6.46
CA VAL A 45 -16.20 -12.40 -7.61
C VAL A 45 -15.42 -11.11 -7.89
N ILE A 46 -14.11 -11.26 -8.13
CA ILE A 46 -13.24 -10.15 -8.55
C ILE A 46 -13.61 -9.76 -9.98
N THR A 47 -13.97 -8.48 -10.18
CA THR A 47 -14.32 -7.96 -11.52
C THR A 47 -13.14 -7.31 -12.24
N ASN A 48 -12.08 -6.96 -11.52
CA ASN A 48 -10.83 -6.44 -12.07
C ASN A 48 -9.67 -6.78 -11.14
N ASP A 49 -8.64 -7.45 -11.62
CA ASP A 49 -7.48 -7.92 -10.87
C ASP A 49 -6.19 -7.10 -11.12
N ASN A 50 -6.29 -5.95 -11.80
CA ASN A 50 -5.13 -5.13 -12.16
C ASN A 50 -4.23 -4.80 -10.96
N ARG A 51 -4.80 -4.62 -9.76
CA ARG A 51 -4.02 -4.35 -8.55
C ARG A 51 -3.21 -5.55 -8.09
N ILE A 52 -3.75 -6.76 -8.26
CA ILE A 52 -3.01 -7.99 -7.95
C ILE A 52 -1.88 -8.14 -8.96
N GLN A 53 -2.15 -7.96 -10.25
CA GLN A 53 -1.14 -8.02 -11.30
C GLN A 53 -0.03 -6.98 -11.10
N ALA A 54 -0.37 -5.77 -10.67
CA ALA A 54 0.61 -4.72 -10.39
C ALA A 54 1.59 -5.06 -9.24
N ALA A 55 1.21 -5.93 -8.31
CA ALA A 55 2.05 -6.40 -7.22
C ALA A 55 2.98 -7.58 -7.62
N LEU A 56 2.72 -8.26 -8.75
CA LEU A 56 3.46 -9.45 -9.14
C LEU A 56 4.97 -9.23 -9.31
N PRO A 57 5.47 -8.13 -9.90
CA PRO A 57 6.92 -7.93 -10.03
C PRO A 57 7.65 -8.01 -8.68
N THR A 58 7.15 -7.35 -7.65
CA THR A 58 7.72 -7.40 -6.29
C THR A 58 7.58 -8.78 -5.67
N ILE A 59 6.40 -9.40 -5.77
CA ILE A 59 6.15 -10.73 -5.22
C ILE A 59 7.07 -11.76 -5.87
N ASN A 60 7.16 -11.78 -7.20
CA ASN A 60 7.99 -12.74 -7.94
C ASN A 60 9.48 -12.53 -7.67
N LYS A 61 9.94 -11.30 -7.53
CA LYS A 61 11.31 -10.99 -7.11
C LYS A 61 11.63 -11.64 -5.77
N LEU A 62 10.81 -11.41 -4.77
CA LEU A 62 11.02 -11.92 -3.42
C LEU A 62 10.96 -13.45 -3.36
N THR A 63 9.97 -14.07 -4.01
CA THR A 63 9.85 -15.54 -4.04
C THR A 63 11.00 -16.20 -4.78
N SER A 64 11.45 -15.64 -5.91
CA SER A 64 12.58 -16.17 -6.70
C SER A 64 13.91 -16.12 -5.94
N GLU A 65 14.06 -15.18 -5.02
CA GLU A 65 15.22 -15.06 -4.15
C GLU A 65 15.11 -15.87 -2.85
N GLY A 66 14.07 -16.67 -2.71
CA GLY A 66 13.90 -17.56 -1.57
C GLY A 66 13.37 -16.89 -0.31
N ALA A 67 12.70 -15.74 -0.41
CA ALA A 67 12.00 -15.15 0.71
C ALA A 67 10.76 -15.98 1.08
N LYS A 68 10.37 -15.91 2.34
CA LYS A 68 9.07 -16.34 2.85
C LYS A 68 8.16 -15.12 2.82
N VAL A 69 7.31 -15.02 1.81
CA VAL A 69 6.53 -13.82 1.51
C VAL A 69 5.21 -13.84 2.26
N ILE A 70 4.95 -12.80 3.06
CA ILE A 70 3.70 -12.62 3.80
C ILE A 70 3.04 -11.34 3.29
N LEU A 71 1.87 -11.49 2.66
CA LEU A 71 1.15 -10.37 2.07
C LEU A 71 0.07 -9.86 3.03
N CYS A 72 0.03 -8.55 3.23
CA CYS A 72 -1.05 -7.89 3.94
C CYS A 72 -1.68 -6.79 3.08
N SER A 73 -2.98 -6.64 3.17
CA SER A 73 -3.75 -5.63 2.46
C SER A 73 -5.05 -5.32 3.19
N HIS A 74 -5.64 -4.18 2.85
CA HIS A 74 -7.05 -3.92 3.16
C HIS A 74 -7.94 -4.28 1.97
N LEU A 75 -9.22 -4.51 2.25
CA LEU A 75 -10.29 -4.62 1.26
C LEU A 75 -11.53 -3.91 1.78
N GLY A 76 -12.02 -2.94 1.02
CA GLY A 76 -13.21 -2.18 1.38
C GLY A 76 -13.11 -1.41 2.70
N LYS A 77 -14.25 -1.22 3.34
CA LYS A 77 -14.38 -0.49 4.61
C LYS A 77 -15.29 -1.25 5.57
N PRO A 78 -14.84 -2.36 6.17
CA PRO A 78 -15.62 -3.06 7.20
C PRO A 78 -15.89 -2.11 8.36
N LYS A 79 -17.14 -2.05 8.82
CA LYS A 79 -17.57 -1.16 9.92
C LYS A 79 -17.68 -1.90 11.24
N ASN A 80 -18.02 -3.19 11.18
CA ASN A 80 -18.40 -3.99 12.35
C ASN A 80 -17.36 -5.09 12.68
N GLY A 81 -16.11 -4.92 12.20
CA GLY A 81 -15.07 -5.94 12.32
C GLY A 81 -15.09 -6.92 11.16
N PRO A 82 -14.77 -8.21 11.36
CA PRO A 82 -14.73 -9.20 10.31
C PRO A 82 -16.07 -9.38 9.60
N GLU A 83 -16.05 -9.28 8.28
CA GLU A 83 -17.21 -9.51 7.40
C GLU A 83 -16.74 -10.29 6.17
N GLU A 84 -17.37 -11.43 5.86
CA GLU A 84 -16.95 -12.33 4.77
C GLU A 84 -16.82 -11.64 3.42
N LYS A 85 -17.72 -10.70 3.10
CA LYS A 85 -17.65 -9.90 1.85
C LYS A 85 -16.39 -9.05 1.72
N PHE A 86 -15.66 -8.83 2.81
CA PHE A 86 -14.40 -8.11 2.85
C PHE A 86 -13.20 -9.02 3.13
N SER A 87 -13.39 -10.34 3.06
CA SER A 87 -12.28 -11.29 3.18
C SER A 87 -11.36 -11.22 1.97
N LEU A 88 -10.06 -11.35 2.21
CA LEU A 88 -9.04 -11.43 1.15
C LEU A 88 -8.93 -12.83 0.51
N LYS A 89 -9.79 -13.77 0.88
CA LYS A 89 -9.79 -15.14 0.37
C LYS A 89 -9.83 -15.20 -1.17
N ALA A 90 -10.70 -14.41 -1.80
CA ALA A 90 -10.81 -14.38 -3.27
C ALA A 90 -9.55 -13.80 -3.93
N ALA A 91 -8.95 -12.75 -3.33
CA ALA A 91 -7.71 -12.17 -3.82
C ALA A 91 -6.54 -13.16 -3.70
N ALA A 92 -6.46 -13.91 -2.61
CA ALA A 92 -5.46 -14.96 -2.42
C ALA A 92 -5.62 -16.10 -3.43
N ALA A 93 -6.84 -16.54 -3.71
CA ALA A 93 -7.12 -17.55 -4.73
C ALA A 93 -6.69 -17.05 -6.12
N ARG A 94 -7.02 -15.81 -6.47
CA ARG A 94 -6.62 -15.22 -7.76
C ARG A 94 -5.09 -15.07 -7.87
N LEU A 95 -4.41 -14.68 -6.81
CA LEU A 95 -2.95 -14.66 -6.78
C LEU A 95 -2.36 -16.04 -7.07
N GLY A 96 -2.92 -17.10 -6.48
CA GLY A 96 -2.49 -18.47 -6.70
C GLY A 96 -2.58 -18.93 -8.15
N GLU A 97 -3.51 -18.36 -8.93
CA GLU A 97 -3.61 -18.63 -10.38
C GLU A 97 -2.55 -17.87 -11.21
N LEU A 98 -2.01 -16.78 -10.67
CA LEU A 98 -1.09 -15.87 -11.37
C LEU A 98 0.39 -16.14 -11.11
N VAL A 99 0.70 -16.89 -10.05
CA VAL A 99 2.09 -17.17 -9.64
C VAL A 99 2.36 -18.68 -9.63
N SER A 100 3.62 -19.06 -9.82
CA SER A 100 4.05 -20.45 -9.69
C SER A 100 4.32 -20.87 -8.25
N ALA A 101 4.55 -19.90 -7.35
CA ALA A 101 4.78 -20.14 -5.93
C ALA A 101 3.52 -20.67 -5.25
N LYS A 102 3.69 -21.49 -4.22
CA LYS A 102 2.59 -21.94 -3.37
C LYS A 102 2.01 -20.77 -2.60
N VAL A 103 0.71 -20.51 -2.74
CA VAL A 103 -0.04 -19.47 -2.03
C VAL A 103 -0.98 -20.11 -1.02
N THR A 104 -0.86 -19.71 0.24
CA THR A 104 -1.75 -20.15 1.32
C THR A 104 -2.46 -18.92 1.90
N PHE A 105 -3.79 -18.93 1.90
CA PHE A 105 -4.59 -17.96 2.64
C PHE A 105 -4.76 -18.44 4.07
N VAL A 106 -4.43 -17.60 5.05
CA VAL A 106 -4.58 -17.93 6.48
C VAL A 106 -5.63 -16.99 7.09
N PRO A 107 -6.89 -17.46 7.25
CA PRO A 107 -7.93 -16.62 7.82
C PRO A 107 -7.70 -16.38 9.32
N SER A 108 -7.95 -15.15 9.75
CA SER A 108 -8.00 -14.80 11.18
C SER A 108 -8.77 -13.50 11.36
N ASP A 109 -9.73 -13.49 12.25
CA ASP A 109 -10.54 -12.31 12.59
C ASP A 109 -9.69 -11.18 13.20
N VAL A 110 -8.54 -11.51 13.75
CA VAL A 110 -7.58 -10.56 14.34
C VAL A 110 -6.32 -10.39 13.50
N VAL A 111 -6.30 -10.94 12.27
CA VAL A 111 -5.24 -10.85 11.26
C VAL A 111 -3.96 -11.58 11.65
N VAL A 112 -3.45 -11.38 12.86
CA VAL A 112 -2.28 -12.08 13.41
C VAL A 112 -2.67 -12.72 14.74
N ASP A 113 -2.72 -14.04 14.76
CA ASP A 113 -2.95 -14.87 15.93
C ASP A 113 -1.94 -16.02 15.97
N ASP A 114 -2.08 -16.92 16.93
CA ASP A 114 -1.19 -18.08 17.07
C ASP A 114 -1.27 -19.03 15.88
N THR A 115 -2.43 -19.16 15.24
CA THR A 115 -2.60 -19.97 14.02
C THR A 115 -1.80 -19.37 12.86
N VAL A 116 -1.86 -18.05 12.69
CA VAL A 116 -1.08 -17.33 11.67
C VAL A 116 0.42 -17.45 11.95
N LYS A 117 0.84 -17.26 13.19
CA LYS A 117 2.25 -17.42 13.58
C LYS A 117 2.76 -18.83 13.31
N ALA A 118 1.98 -19.86 13.65
CA ALA A 118 2.33 -21.25 13.36
C ALA A 118 2.42 -21.54 11.85
N ALA A 119 1.53 -20.95 11.04
CA ALA A 119 1.60 -21.08 9.58
C ALA A 119 2.85 -20.41 9.02
N VAL A 120 3.21 -19.23 9.51
CA VAL A 120 4.44 -18.51 9.12
C VAL A 120 5.69 -19.31 9.50
N ASP A 121 5.72 -19.90 10.68
CA ASP A 121 6.86 -20.71 11.15
C ASP A 121 7.09 -21.96 10.29
N LYS A 122 6.06 -22.48 9.64
CA LYS A 122 6.13 -23.66 8.74
C LYS A 122 6.46 -23.31 7.30
N MET A 123 6.51 -22.03 6.92
CA MET A 123 6.80 -21.61 5.55
C MET A 123 8.15 -22.11 5.07
N GLN A 124 8.18 -22.55 3.82
CA GLN A 124 9.41 -22.82 3.09
C GLN A 124 9.82 -21.59 2.24
N ASN A 125 11.11 -21.54 1.89
CA ASN A 125 11.61 -20.48 1.03
C ASN A 125 10.84 -20.46 -0.31
N GLY A 126 10.44 -19.28 -0.74
CA GLY A 126 9.68 -19.07 -1.97
C GLY A 126 8.16 -19.25 -1.84
N GLU A 127 7.65 -19.64 -0.68
CA GLU A 127 6.20 -19.71 -0.44
C GLU A 127 5.61 -18.34 -0.10
N ILE A 128 4.29 -18.24 -0.29
CA ILE A 128 3.49 -17.05 -0.03
C ILE A 128 2.38 -17.37 0.95
N ILE A 129 2.23 -16.54 1.99
CA ILE A 129 1.04 -16.47 2.83
C ILE A 129 0.32 -15.15 2.53
N VAL A 130 -1.01 -15.19 2.42
CA VAL A 130 -1.87 -14.02 2.38
C VAL A 130 -2.63 -13.95 3.70
N LEU A 131 -2.47 -12.85 4.42
CA LEU A 131 -3.20 -12.57 5.66
C LEU A 131 -4.63 -12.12 5.36
N GLU A 132 -5.48 -12.14 6.37
CA GLU A 132 -6.82 -11.58 6.30
C GLU A 132 -6.78 -10.04 6.28
N ASN A 133 -7.89 -9.42 5.90
CA ASN A 133 -8.05 -7.98 5.75
C ASN A 133 -7.58 -7.21 7.00
N THR A 134 -6.56 -6.36 6.83
CA THR A 134 -5.98 -5.59 7.95
C THR A 134 -7.00 -4.72 8.67
N ARG A 135 -8.07 -4.30 7.96
CA ARG A 135 -9.16 -3.48 8.52
C ARG A 135 -10.18 -4.26 9.33
N PHE A 136 -10.02 -5.58 9.48
CA PHE A 136 -10.76 -6.32 10.50
C PHE A 136 -10.33 -5.89 11.91
N ARG A 137 -9.12 -5.35 12.03
CA ARG A 137 -8.63 -4.69 13.25
C ARG A 137 -8.96 -3.19 13.22
N LYS A 138 -9.65 -2.71 14.25
CA LYS A 138 -9.98 -1.27 14.43
C LYS A 138 -8.73 -0.42 14.63
N GLU A 139 -7.67 -1.01 15.11
CA GLU A 139 -6.36 -0.43 15.35
C GLU A 139 -5.68 0.00 14.04
N GLU A 140 -5.93 -0.69 12.93
CA GLU A 140 -5.28 -0.47 11.64
C GLU A 140 -5.32 0.99 11.20
N THR A 141 -6.51 1.58 11.09
CA THR A 141 -6.69 2.94 10.59
C THR A 141 -6.32 4.04 11.60
N LYS A 142 -6.15 3.66 12.86
CA LYS A 142 -5.75 4.56 13.95
C LYS A 142 -4.27 4.49 14.27
N ASN A 143 -3.54 3.65 13.55
CA ASN A 143 -2.11 3.39 13.75
C ASN A 143 -1.78 3.03 15.22
N ILE A 144 -2.55 2.13 15.81
CA ILE A 144 -2.35 1.72 17.21
C ILE A 144 -1.21 0.70 17.29
N GLU A 145 -0.26 0.99 18.14
CA GLU A 145 1.01 0.27 18.32
C GLU A 145 0.85 -1.24 18.49
N SER A 146 -0.18 -1.70 19.21
CA SER A 146 -0.41 -3.13 19.46
C SER A 146 -0.51 -3.94 18.16
N PHE A 147 -1.26 -3.45 17.18
CA PHE A 147 -1.40 -4.14 15.89
C PHE A 147 -0.14 -4.00 15.01
N SER A 148 0.53 -2.87 15.08
CA SER A 148 1.84 -2.70 14.42
C SER A 148 2.87 -3.69 14.93
N LYS A 149 2.90 -3.95 16.24
CA LYS A 149 3.76 -4.99 16.86
C LYS A 149 3.35 -6.40 16.45
N ASP A 150 2.04 -6.68 16.37
CA ASP A 150 1.56 -7.98 15.90
C ASP A 150 2.04 -8.26 14.47
N LEU A 151 1.90 -7.30 13.56
CA LEU A 151 2.41 -7.41 12.18
C LEU A 151 3.93 -7.60 12.15
N ALA A 152 4.67 -6.83 12.94
CA ALA A 152 6.11 -6.92 13.01
C ALA A 152 6.60 -8.26 13.59
N SER A 153 5.83 -8.89 14.46
CA SER A 153 6.19 -10.17 15.12
C SER A 153 6.36 -11.33 14.14
N ILE A 154 5.77 -11.25 12.96
CA ILE A 154 5.85 -12.27 11.91
C ILE A 154 6.81 -11.90 10.77
N ALA A 155 7.61 -10.83 10.92
CA ALA A 155 8.44 -10.30 9.84
C ALA A 155 9.87 -10.02 10.28
N ASP A 156 10.82 -10.38 9.43
CA ASP A 156 12.23 -9.99 9.55
C ASP A 156 12.52 -8.72 8.72
N ALA A 157 11.75 -8.52 7.65
CA ALA A 157 11.81 -7.33 6.79
C ALA A 157 10.40 -6.89 6.35
N PHE A 158 10.27 -5.63 6.01
CA PHE A 158 9.02 -5.04 5.52
C PHE A 158 9.22 -4.35 4.17
N VAL A 159 8.31 -4.60 3.24
CA VAL A 159 8.29 -3.96 1.92
C VAL A 159 6.96 -3.22 1.72
N MET A 160 7.03 -1.93 1.48
CA MET A 160 5.87 -1.11 1.11
C MET A 160 5.69 -1.11 -0.40
N ASP A 161 4.58 -1.65 -0.88
CA ASP A 161 4.28 -1.76 -2.32
C ASP A 161 2.82 -1.40 -2.66
N ALA A 162 2.24 -0.45 -1.93
CA ALA A 162 0.87 0.01 -2.07
C ALA A 162 0.78 1.53 -2.12
N PHE A 163 1.05 2.12 -3.29
CA PHE A 163 1.08 3.57 -3.47
C PHE A 163 -0.22 4.26 -3.06
N GLY A 164 -1.38 3.72 -3.46
CA GLY A 164 -2.68 4.28 -3.12
C GLY A 164 -2.99 4.36 -1.62
N SER A 165 -2.25 3.64 -0.78
CA SER A 165 -2.37 3.65 0.69
C SER A 165 -1.19 4.31 1.40
N ALA A 166 -0.13 4.66 0.68
CA ALA A 166 1.13 5.16 1.25
C ALA A 166 0.98 6.50 1.98
N HIS A 167 0.00 7.31 1.57
CA HIS A 167 -0.30 8.61 2.20
C HIS A 167 -1.05 8.50 3.54
N ARG A 168 -1.40 7.29 3.98
CA ARG A 168 -2.16 7.05 5.22
C ARG A 168 -1.25 6.46 6.29
N ALA A 169 -1.21 7.09 7.46
CA ALA A 169 -0.51 6.56 8.63
C ALA A 169 -1.35 5.45 9.29
N HIS A 170 -1.32 4.26 8.74
CA HIS A 170 -1.96 3.05 9.27
C HIS A 170 -0.91 2.10 9.87
N CYS A 171 -1.34 1.11 10.63
CA CYS A 171 -0.43 0.09 11.19
C CYS A 171 0.35 -0.62 10.09
N SER A 172 -0.32 -1.07 9.02
CA SER A 172 0.29 -1.84 7.93
C SER A 172 1.07 -0.99 6.90
N THR A 173 1.09 0.33 7.02
CA THR A 173 1.82 1.23 6.12
C THR A 173 2.99 1.93 6.81
N VAL A 174 2.74 2.49 7.99
CA VAL A 174 3.69 3.29 8.76
C VAL A 174 4.06 2.63 10.07
N GLY A 175 3.07 2.26 10.90
CA GLY A 175 3.33 1.80 12.26
C GLY A 175 4.24 0.58 12.33
N VAL A 176 4.10 -0.37 11.42
CA VAL A 176 4.93 -1.58 11.37
C VAL A 176 6.42 -1.26 11.17
N THR A 177 6.74 -0.16 10.47
CA THR A 177 8.13 0.23 10.21
C THR A 177 8.90 0.65 11.46
N GLU A 178 8.20 0.98 12.53
CA GLU A 178 8.84 1.31 13.82
C GLU A 178 9.38 0.08 14.54
N PHE A 179 8.88 -1.12 14.19
CA PHE A 179 9.21 -2.40 14.85
C PHE A 179 9.95 -3.38 13.96
N VAL A 180 10.15 -3.08 12.68
CA VAL A 180 10.90 -3.90 11.73
C VAL A 180 12.15 -3.13 11.28
N LYS A 181 13.33 -3.71 11.46
CA LYS A 181 14.60 -3.02 11.21
C LYS A 181 14.90 -2.82 9.73
N GLU A 182 14.59 -3.80 8.90
CA GLU A 182 14.85 -3.78 7.47
C GLU A 182 13.57 -3.39 6.72
N THR A 183 13.55 -2.21 6.14
CA THR A 183 12.39 -1.70 5.40
C THR A 183 12.81 -1.23 4.02
N ALA A 184 11.97 -1.49 3.02
CA ALA A 184 12.20 -1.08 1.63
C ALA A 184 10.90 -0.75 0.92
N VAL A 185 11.03 -0.18 -0.28
CA VAL A 185 9.91 0.02 -1.21
C VAL A 185 9.96 -1.02 -2.33
N GLY A 186 8.80 -1.52 -2.71
CA GLY A 186 8.64 -2.42 -3.85
C GLY A 186 8.65 -1.68 -5.19
N TYR A 187 8.62 -2.44 -6.27
CA TYR A 187 8.72 -1.90 -7.64
C TYR A 187 7.55 -1.01 -8.04
N LEU A 188 6.33 -1.31 -7.57
CA LEU A 188 5.18 -0.46 -7.85
C LEU A 188 5.37 0.92 -7.20
N MET A 189 5.79 0.95 -5.94
CA MET A 189 6.10 2.20 -5.24
C MET A 189 7.21 2.98 -5.93
N GLN A 190 8.30 2.33 -6.31
CA GLN A 190 9.42 2.97 -7.02
C GLN A 190 8.98 3.61 -8.33
N LYS A 191 8.16 2.88 -9.12
CA LYS A 191 7.62 3.38 -10.38
C LYS A 191 6.79 4.65 -10.16
N GLU A 192 5.86 4.62 -9.21
CA GLU A 192 4.99 5.78 -8.91
C GLU A 192 5.79 6.97 -8.38
N ILE A 193 6.73 6.75 -7.46
CA ILE A 193 7.60 7.79 -6.94
C ILE A 193 8.44 8.42 -8.05
N LYS A 194 9.03 7.61 -8.93
CA LYS A 194 9.83 8.08 -10.06
C LYS A 194 9.02 8.95 -11.03
N PHE A 195 7.83 8.48 -11.41
CA PHE A 195 7.00 9.21 -12.35
C PHE A 195 6.42 10.50 -11.76
N LEU A 196 5.85 10.44 -10.56
CA LEU A 196 5.25 11.62 -9.92
C LEU A 196 6.30 12.58 -9.38
N GLY A 197 7.37 12.07 -8.75
CA GLY A 197 8.46 12.91 -8.26
C GLY A 197 9.13 13.67 -9.40
N ASN A 198 9.52 13.00 -10.46
CA ASN A 198 10.15 13.67 -11.62
C ASN A 198 9.20 14.65 -12.31
N ALA A 199 7.90 14.30 -12.44
CA ALA A 199 6.92 15.19 -13.05
C ALA A 199 6.73 16.49 -12.28
N VAL A 200 6.90 16.47 -10.94
CA VAL A 200 6.67 17.63 -10.07
C VAL A 200 7.98 18.37 -9.76
N GLU A 201 9.11 17.67 -9.57
CA GLU A 201 10.39 18.30 -9.21
C GLU A 201 11.18 18.81 -10.43
N ASN A 202 11.21 18.02 -11.51
CA ASN A 202 11.92 18.32 -12.74
C ASN A 202 11.04 18.07 -13.97
N PRO A 203 9.95 18.86 -14.15
CA PRO A 203 9.00 18.60 -15.21
C PRO A 203 9.60 18.81 -16.60
N VAL A 204 9.25 17.91 -17.53
CA VAL A 204 9.43 18.17 -18.96
C VAL A 204 8.41 19.22 -19.38
N ARG A 205 8.86 20.29 -20.03
CA ARG A 205 8.01 21.41 -20.43
C ARG A 205 7.47 21.24 -21.86
N PRO A 206 6.20 21.63 -22.13
CA PRO A 206 5.25 22.24 -21.19
C PRO A 206 4.68 21.26 -20.19
N PHE A 207 4.65 21.62 -18.90
CA PHE A 207 4.01 20.82 -17.84
C PHE A 207 2.58 21.27 -17.64
N VAL A 208 1.64 20.42 -18.01
CA VAL A 208 0.20 20.64 -17.83
C VAL A 208 -0.29 19.78 -16.66
N ALA A 209 -0.80 20.42 -15.62
CA ALA A 209 -1.43 19.75 -14.50
C ALA A 209 -2.95 19.80 -14.64
N ILE A 210 -3.62 18.67 -14.38
CA ILE A 210 -5.08 18.58 -14.37
C ILE A 210 -5.53 18.21 -12.96
N LEU A 211 -6.33 19.07 -12.36
CA LEU A 211 -6.83 18.87 -11.00
C LEU A 211 -8.36 18.88 -11.00
N GLY A 212 -8.97 17.88 -10.38
CA GLY A 212 -10.40 17.75 -10.26
C GLY A 212 -10.83 17.32 -8.87
N GLY A 213 -12.10 17.53 -8.55
CA GLY A 213 -12.70 17.14 -7.27
C GLY A 213 -13.93 17.98 -6.93
N ALA A 214 -14.52 17.73 -5.76
CA ALA A 214 -15.71 18.43 -5.31
C ALA A 214 -15.40 19.72 -4.54
N LYS A 215 -14.34 19.74 -3.70
CA LYS A 215 -14.04 20.82 -2.76
C LYS A 215 -12.66 21.44 -3.05
N VAL A 216 -12.62 22.76 -3.24
CA VAL A 216 -11.37 23.52 -3.40
C VAL A 216 -10.58 23.57 -2.08
N ALA A 217 -11.29 23.79 -0.96
CA ALA A 217 -10.67 23.97 0.35
C ALA A 217 -9.72 22.84 0.75
N ASP A 218 -10.06 21.59 0.41
CA ASP A 218 -9.25 20.41 0.73
C ASP A 218 -7.96 20.31 -0.12
N LYS A 219 -7.84 21.14 -1.17
CA LYS A 219 -6.75 21.08 -2.16
C LYS A 219 -5.99 22.39 -2.37
N LEU A 220 -6.24 23.42 -1.56
CA LEU A 220 -5.60 24.72 -1.72
C LEU A 220 -4.07 24.64 -1.72
N ASN A 221 -3.48 23.86 -0.82
CA ASN A 221 -2.03 23.69 -0.77
C ASN A 221 -1.47 22.98 -2.02
N VAL A 222 -2.21 21.99 -2.55
CA VAL A 222 -1.84 21.29 -3.78
C VAL A 222 -1.93 22.24 -4.97
N ILE A 223 -2.97 23.06 -5.04
CA ILE A 223 -3.16 24.07 -6.11
C ILE A 223 -2.00 25.08 -6.07
N SER A 224 -1.70 25.65 -4.90
CA SER A 224 -0.61 26.61 -4.74
C SER A 224 0.74 26.03 -5.16
N ASN A 225 1.05 24.82 -4.76
CA ASN A 225 2.30 24.14 -5.12
C ASN A 225 2.37 23.81 -6.63
N LEU A 226 1.25 23.45 -7.26
CA LEU A 226 1.21 23.19 -8.69
C LEU A 226 1.34 24.47 -9.51
N LEU A 227 0.73 25.58 -9.09
CA LEU A 227 0.83 26.88 -9.75
C LEU A 227 2.27 27.40 -9.83
N GLU A 228 3.12 27.07 -8.87
CA GLU A 228 4.54 27.42 -8.89
C GLU A 228 5.36 26.56 -9.87
N LYS A 229 4.85 25.41 -10.29
CA LYS A 229 5.61 24.37 -11.00
C LYS A 229 5.10 24.09 -12.42
N CYS A 230 3.80 24.22 -12.67
CA CYS A 230 3.21 23.91 -13.98
C CYS A 230 3.12 25.14 -14.89
N ASP A 231 3.15 24.91 -16.20
CA ASP A 231 2.92 25.95 -17.21
C ASP A 231 1.42 26.21 -17.40
N THR A 232 0.61 25.19 -17.17
CA THR A 232 -0.85 25.27 -17.28
C THR A 232 -1.50 24.40 -16.22
N LEU A 233 -2.49 24.95 -15.50
CA LEU A 233 -3.33 24.23 -14.57
C LEU A 233 -4.77 24.18 -15.08
N ILE A 234 -5.27 22.98 -15.36
CA ILE A 234 -6.67 22.75 -15.75
C ILE A 234 -7.44 22.32 -14.52
N ILE A 235 -8.53 23.04 -14.21
CA ILE A 235 -9.42 22.72 -13.11
C ILE A 235 -10.69 22.10 -13.66
N GLY A 236 -11.00 20.88 -13.20
CA GLY A 236 -12.21 20.14 -13.56
C GLY A 236 -13.06 19.75 -12.36
N GLY A 237 -14.20 19.09 -12.64
CA GLY A 237 -15.13 18.66 -11.61
C GLY A 237 -15.85 19.78 -10.88
N GLY A 238 -16.49 19.48 -9.75
CA GLY A 238 -17.26 20.46 -8.97
C GLY A 238 -16.47 21.65 -8.47
N MET A 239 -15.16 21.50 -8.25
CA MET A 239 -14.32 22.62 -7.82
C MET A 239 -14.16 23.72 -8.88
N ALA A 240 -14.36 23.43 -10.17
CA ALA A 240 -14.32 24.42 -11.24
C ALA A 240 -15.36 25.52 -11.03
N TYR A 241 -16.54 25.20 -10.51
CA TYR A 241 -17.58 26.19 -10.23
C TYR A 241 -17.17 27.22 -9.18
N THR A 242 -16.35 26.83 -8.21
CA THR A 242 -15.82 27.76 -7.19
C THR A 242 -14.90 28.80 -7.82
N PHE A 243 -14.05 28.38 -8.75
CA PHE A 243 -13.17 29.32 -9.50
C PHE A 243 -13.97 30.24 -10.43
N LEU A 244 -14.94 29.70 -11.16
CA LEU A 244 -15.80 30.51 -12.02
C LEU A 244 -16.64 31.55 -11.23
N LYS A 245 -17.03 31.20 -10.01
CA LYS A 245 -17.77 32.16 -9.13
C LYS A 245 -16.85 33.27 -8.60
N ALA A 246 -15.54 33.03 -8.53
CA ALA A 246 -14.58 33.99 -8.00
C ALA A 246 -14.07 34.98 -9.07
N GLN A 247 -14.36 34.74 -10.34
CA GLN A 247 -14.09 35.63 -11.47
C GLN A 247 -15.23 36.64 -11.65
#